data_5dbec9556351251107fd9a1279c71acc
#
_entry.id   5dbec9556351251107fd9a1279c71acc
#
_cell.length_a   1.000
_cell.length_b   1.000
_cell.length_c   1.000
_cell.angle_alpha   90.00
_cell.angle_beta   90.00
_cell.angle_gamma   90.00
#
_symmetry.space_group_name_H-M   'P 1'
#
loop_
_entity.id
_entity.type
_entity.pdbx_description
1 polymer ?
#
loop_
_entity_poly.entity_id
_entity_poly.type
_entity_poly.pdbx_seq_one_letter_code
_entity_poly.pdbx_strand_id
1 'polypeptide(L)'
;VHDNMIVKPVPAEEMDSVEILRGPNIKPFPETSPLDDSIDAGVSLKVGDNITTDHIMPAGAKILPLRSNIPAISQHCFTICDEKFPSRAKEMGKSIIVGGSNYGQGSSREHAALAPLYLGIKAVLVKSFARIHRANLINAGILPLTFVNEADYDSISQGDELVLDNVRAEIEAGNSQLTVVNKTTGKEIPVLCELSGRTKDIILAGGLLDYTREAMK
;
A
#
# COMPACT_ATOMS: atom_id res chain seq x y z
N VAL A 1 -25.90 21.59 29.67
CA VAL A 1 -24.68 21.25 28.89
C VAL A 1 -23.88 22.55 28.78
N HIS A 2 -22.62 22.50 29.22
CA HIS A 2 -21.70 23.63 29.07
C HIS A 2 -20.96 23.47 27.75
N ASP A 3 -21.24 24.31 26.76
CA ASP A 3 -20.67 24.25 25.40
C ASP A 3 -19.68 25.38 25.09
N ASN A 4 -19.35 26.18 26.11
CA ASN A 4 -18.46 27.33 26.02
C ASN A 4 -17.01 26.98 25.58
N MET A 5 -16.64 25.69 25.59
CA MET A 5 -15.32 25.18 25.11
C MET A 5 -15.40 24.64 23.67
N ILE A 6 -16.59 24.62 23.06
CA ILE A 6 -16.76 24.16 21.69
C ILE A 6 -16.43 25.31 20.73
N VAL A 7 -15.35 25.10 19.95
CA VAL A 7 -15.02 26.00 18.84
C VAL A 7 -15.94 25.67 17.67
N LYS A 8 -16.83 26.62 17.31
CA LYS A 8 -17.72 26.44 16.16
C LYS A 8 -16.94 26.57 14.85
N PRO A 9 -17.37 25.89 13.77
CA PRO A 9 -16.80 26.13 12.45
C PRO A 9 -17.05 27.60 12.03
N VAL A 10 -16.14 28.13 11.23
CA VAL A 10 -16.33 29.46 10.61
C VAL A 10 -17.52 29.43 9.64
N PRO A 11 -18.18 30.60 9.38
CA PRO A 11 -19.18 30.69 8.34
C PRO A 11 -18.68 30.19 6.98
N ALA A 12 -19.60 29.70 6.13
CA ALA A 12 -19.24 29.10 4.85
C ALA A 12 -18.44 30.06 3.93
N GLU A 13 -18.77 31.36 3.98
CA GLU A 13 -18.09 32.42 3.23
C GLU A 13 -16.66 32.71 3.66
N GLU A 14 -16.27 32.24 4.86
CA GLU A 14 -14.93 32.44 5.41
C GLU A 14 -14.07 31.13 5.30
N MET A 15 -14.65 29.97 4.89
CA MET A 15 -13.97 28.69 4.92
C MET A 15 -12.70 28.67 4.07
N ASP A 16 -12.72 29.32 2.91
CA ASP A 16 -11.56 29.36 1.98
C ASP A 16 -10.40 30.23 2.52
N SER A 17 -10.67 31.10 3.50
CA SER A 17 -9.67 31.97 4.15
C SER A 17 -8.98 31.32 5.34
N VAL A 18 -9.44 30.15 5.79
CA VAL A 18 -8.88 29.46 6.96
C VAL A 18 -7.49 28.91 6.66
N GLU A 19 -6.47 29.46 7.32
CA GLU A 19 -5.11 28.94 7.25
C GLU A 19 -4.97 27.65 8.05
N ILE A 20 -4.48 26.60 7.40
CA ILE A 20 -4.18 25.33 8.06
C ILE A 20 -2.76 25.38 8.61
N LEU A 21 -2.63 25.59 9.92
CA LEU A 21 -1.34 25.57 10.61
C LEU A 21 -0.89 24.13 10.87
N ARG A 22 0.25 23.74 10.31
CA ARG A 22 0.86 22.42 10.52
C ARG A 22 2.12 22.54 11.36
N GLY A 23 2.25 21.66 12.35
CA GLY A 23 3.52 21.49 13.09
C GLY A 23 4.65 20.97 12.19
N PRO A 24 5.93 21.08 12.62
CA PRO A 24 7.09 20.75 11.79
C PRO A 24 7.13 19.30 11.30
N ASN A 25 6.55 18.39 12.08
CA ASN A 25 6.47 16.95 11.77
C ASN A 25 5.21 16.54 11.00
N ILE A 26 4.33 17.47 10.65
CA ILE A 26 3.14 17.18 9.86
C ILE A 26 3.44 17.51 8.40
N LYS A 27 3.49 16.49 7.55
CA LYS A 27 3.71 16.63 6.11
C LYS A 27 2.43 16.29 5.34
N PRO A 28 2.26 16.82 4.12
CA PRO A 28 1.15 16.42 3.27
C PRO A 28 1.07 14.90 3.13
N PHE A 29 -0.16 14.40 2.99
CA PHE A 29 -0.41 12.99 2.70
C PHE A 29 0.23 12.64 1.34
N PRO A 30 0.79 11.43 1.16
CA PRO A 30 1.33 11.01 -0.13
C PRO A 30 0.27 11.12 -1.24
N GLU A 31 0.66 11.74 -2.35
CA GLU A 31 -0.20 11.77 -3.53
C GLU A 31 -0.28 10.38 -4.14
N THR A 32 -1.48 10.01 -4.58
CA THR A 32 -1.76 8.76 -5.28
C THR A 32 -2.21 9.06 -6.71
N SER A 33 -2.24 8.03 -7.53
CA SER A 33 -2.73 8.09 -8.92
C SER A 33 -3.64 6.90 -9.17
N PRO A 34 -4.58 7.00 -10.10
CA PRO A 34 -5.36 5.84 -10.53
C PRO A 34 -4.48 4.64 -10.84
N LEU A 35 -5.05 3.44 -10.69
CA LEU A 35 -4.32 2.21 -11.00
C LEU A 35 -3.77 2.27 -12.42
N ASP A 36 -2.49 1.95 -12.59
CA ASP A 36 -1.84 1.87 -13.91
C ASP A 36 -2.53 0.78 -14.77
N ASP A 37 -2.52 0.91 -16.09
CA ASP A 37 -3.08 -0.08 -17.01
C ASP A 37 -2.37 -1.43 -16.89
N SER A 38 -1.07 -1.40 -16.69
CA SER A 38 -0.23 -2.57 -16.41
C SER A 38 0.79 -2.22 -15.33
N ILE A 39 1.19 -3.21 -14.52
CA ILE A 39 2.26 -3.06 -13.54
C ILE A 39 3.47 -3.84 -14.06
N ASP A 40 4.55 -3.13 -14.34
CA ASP A 40 5.87 -3.70 -14.67
C ASP A 40 6.85 -3.21 -13.61
N ALA A 41 7.29 -4.12 -12.74
CA ALA A 41 8.03 -3.72 -11.55
C ALA A 41 8.89 -4.86 -10.98
N GLY A 42 10.04 -4.50 -10.43
CA GLY A 42 10.93 -5.44 -9.77
C GLY A 42 10.48 -5.83 -8.37
N VAL A 43 10.87 -7.02 -7.92
CA VAL A 43 10.68 -7.49 -6.54
C VAL A 43 11.69 -6.80 -5.63
N SER A 44 11.25 -5.76 -4.92
CA SER A 44 12.14 -5.03 -4.00
C SER A 44 12.42 -5.78 -2.70
N LEU A 45 11.53 -6.69 -2.30
CA LEU A 45 11.66 -7.47 -1.06
C LEU A 45 10.93 -8.81 -1.19
N LYS A 46 11.58 -9.90 -0.76
CA LYS A 46 10.93 -11.18 -0.52
C LYS A 46 11.08 -11.55 0.95
N VAL A 47 9.96 -11.78 1.65
CA VAL A 47 9.90 -12.13 3.08
C VAL A 47 9.10 -13.41 3.31
N GLY A 48 9.36 -14.08 4.41
CA GLY A 48 8.70 -15.32 4.79
C GLY A 48 7.29 -15.14 5.37
N ASP A 49 6.86 -16.16 6.12
CA ASP A 49 5.57 -16.20 6.80
C ASP A 49 5.53 -15.29 8.03
N ASN A 50 4.31 -14.96 8.47
CA ASN A 50 4.03 -14.25 9.72
C ASN A 50 4.71 -12.87 9.83
N ILE A 51 4.83 -12.15 8.73
CA ILE A 51 5.28 -10.78 8.74
C ILE A 51 4.24 -9.93 9.49
N THR A 52 4.68 -9.30 10.57
CA THR A 52 3.83 -8.44 11.40
C THR A 52 3.85 -7.00 10.90
N THR A 53 2.86 -6.21 11.32
CA THR A 53 2.88 -4.76 11.09
C THR A 53 4.07 -4.07 11.74
N ASP A 54 4.70 -4.66 12.79
CA ASP A 54 5.95 -4.17 13.37
C ASP A 54 7.17 -4.47 12.49
N HIS A 55 7.17 -5.59 11.78
CA HIS A 55 8.20 -5.86 10.76
C HIS A 55 8.11 -4.87 9.61
N ILE A 56 6.88 -4.56 9.16
CA ILE A 56 6.64 -3.62 8.05
C ILE A 56 6.97 -2.20 8.48
N MET A 57 6.43 -1.77 9.63
CA MET A 57 6.60 -0.42 10.14
C MET A 57 6.79 -0.43 11.66
N PRO A 58 8.03 -0.42 12.12
CA PRO A 58 8.34 -0.44 13.55
C PRO A 58 7.69 0.72 14.32
N ALA A 59 7.24 0.46 15.55
CA ALA A 59 6.52 1.41 16.39
C ALA A 59 7.27 1.78 17.68
N GLY A 60 8.58 1.90 17.61
CA GLY A 60 9.39 2.33 18.75
C GLY A 60 9.23 3.83 19.08
N ALA A 61 9.63 4.23 20.30
CA ALA A 61 9.53 5.61 20.79
C ALA A 61 10.21 6.66 19.87
N LYS A 62 11.22 6.26 19.11
CA LYS A 62 11.91 7.13 18.14
C LYS A 62 11.15 7.29 16.83
N ILE A 63 10.29 6.32 16.47
CA ILE A 63 9.61 6.26 15.17
C ILE A 63 8.18 6.82 15.26
N LEU A 64 7.47 6.53 16.36
CA LEU A 64 6.08 6.98 16.55
C LEU A 64 5.88 8.50 16.40
N PRO A 65 6.80 9.39 16.82
CA PRO A 65 6.65 10.83 16.59
C PRO A 65 6.62 11.22 15.12
N LEU A 66 7.10 10.36 14.21
CA LEU A 66 7.15 10.60 12.77
C LEU A 66 5.85 10.18 12.04
N ARG A 67 4.85 9.67 12.74
CA ARG A 67 3.63 9.09 12.11
C ARG A 67 2.86 10.03 11.18
N SER A 68 2.95 11.35 11.39
CA SER A 68 2.36 12.35 10.50
C SER A 68 3.34 12.89 9.46
N ASN A 69 4.50 12.24 9.31
CA ASN A 69 5.55 12.54 8.34
C ASN A 69 5.92 11.27 7.58
N ILE A 70 5.08 10.89 6.61
CA ILE A 70 5.27 9.65 5.84
C ILE A 70 6.65 9.59 5.16
N PRO A 71 7.16 10.67 4.54
CA PRO A 71 8.51 10.70 4.00
C PRO A 71 9.59 10.28 4.99
N ALA A 72 9.52 10.78 6.23
CA ALA A 72 10.50 10.46 7.27
C ALA A 72 10.31 9.05 7.84
N ILE A 73 9.06 8.65 8.14
CA ILE A 73 8.79 7.33 8.72
C ILE A 73 9.07 6.19 7.74
N SER A 74 8.92 6.42 6.42
CA SER A 74 9.18 5.42 5.38
C SER A 74 10.63 4.91 5.36
N GLN A 75 11.58 5.71 5.88
CA GLN A 75 12.98 5.31 6.00
C GLN A 75 13.18 4.16 7.01
N HIS A 76 12.18 3.87 7.84
CA HIS A 76 12.19 2.76 8.81
C HIS A 76 11.41 1.54 8.32
N CYS A 77 10.83 1.62 7.10
CA CYS A 77 10.01 0.54 6.53
C CYS A 77 10.85 -0.72 6.34
N PHE A 78 10.40 -1.85 6.89
CA PHE A 78 11.06 -3.17 6.84
C PHE A 78 12.51 -3.22 7.36
N THR A 79 13.02 -2.20 8.03
CA THR A 79 14.43 -2.19 8.48
C THR A 79 14.76 -3.32 9.46
N ILE A 80 13.76 -3.93 10.10
CA ILE A 80 13.95 -5.14 10.94
C ILE A 80 14.23 -6.37 10.06
N CYS A 81 13.68 -6.44 8.85
CA CYS A 81 13.86 -7.56 7.91
C CYS A 81 15.05 -7.33 6.99
N ASP A 82 15.20 -6.10 6.51
CA ASP A 82 16.25 -5.68 5.58
C ASP A 82 16.49 -4.17 5.67
N GLU A 83 17.61 -3.77 6.27
CA GLU A 83 17.96 -2.37 6.46
C GLU A 83 18.08 -1.58 5.14
N LYS A 84 18.37 -2.27 4.03
CA LYS A 84 18.54 -1.65 2.71
C LYS A 84 17.22 -1.51 1.94
N PHE A 85 16.12 -2.07 2.45
CA PHE A 85 14.85 -2.05 1.74
C PHE A 85 14.38 -0.62 1.37
N PRO A 86 14.37 0.38 2.30
CA PRO A 86 13.86 1.71 1.96
C PRO A 86 14.64 2.39 0.81
N SER A 87 15.96 2.29 0.81
CA SER A 87 16.79 2.84 -0.26
C SER A 87 16.57 2.10 -1.58
N ARG A 88 16.57 0.76 -1.55
CA ARG A 88 16.35 -0.07 -2.73
C ARG A 88 14.98 0.18 -3.37
N ALA A 89 13.91 0.19 -2.59
CA ALA A 89 12.57 0.46 -3.09
C ALA A 89 12.46 1.86 -3.72
N LYS A 90 13.09 2.85 -3.10
CA LYS A 90 13.12 4.21 -3.61
C LYS A 90 13.91 4.33 -4.92
N GLU A 91 15.03 3.63 -5.06
CA GLU A 91 15.83 3.59 -6.28
C GLU A 91 15.07 2.92 -7.43
N MET A 92 14.31 1.86 -7.14
CA MET A 92 13.46 1.17 -8.13
C MET A 92 12.27 2.02 -8.57
N GLY A 93 11.82 2.95 -7.76
CA GLY A 93 10.69 3.83 -8.03
C GLY A 93 9.33 3.14 -8.04
N LYS A 94 9.19 2.02 -8.75
CA LYS A 94 8.04 1.13 -8.73
C LYS A 94 8.50 -0.27 -8.38
N SER A 95 7.85 -0.92 -7.39
CA SER A 95 8.25 -2.28 -7.03
C SER A 95 7.12 -3.09 -6.39
N ILE A 96 7.36 -4.37 -6.23
CA ILE A 96 6.45 -5.36 -5.65
C ILE A 96 7.13 -5.99 -4.43
N ILE A 97 6.33 -6.23 -3.39
CA ILE A 97 6.75 -7.04 -2.23
C ILE A 97 6.16 -8.43 -2.38
N VAL A 98 6.97 -9.45 -2.14
CA VAL A 98 6.55 -10.86 -2.10
C VAL A 98 6.67 -11.38 -0.68
N GLY A 99 5.62 -12.01 -0.15
CA GLY A 99 5.59 -12.52 1.21
C GLY A 99 4.94 -13.90 1.33
N GLY A 100 5.10 -14.50 2.50
CA GLY A 100 4.51 -15.77 2.84
C GLY A 100 3.09 -15.67 3.39
N SER A 101 2.74 -16.61 4.28
CA SER A 101 1.42 -16.72 4.89
C SER A 101 1.24 -15.70 6.01
N ASN A 102 -0.02 -15.28 6.25
CA ASN A 102 -0.42 -14.39 7.35
C ASN A 102 0.34 -13.06 7.37
N TYR A 103 0.52 -12.46 6.20
CA TYR A 103 1.24 -11.20 6.03
C TYR A 103 0.46 -10.01 6.59
N GLY A 104 1.13 -9.17 7.38
CA GLY A 104 0.56 -7.95 7.98
C GLY A 104 -0.24 -8.19 9.26
N GLN A 105 0.01 -9.31 9.96
CA GLN A 105 -0.66 -9.59 11.25
C GLN A 105 -0.23 -8.58 12.33
N GLY A 106 -1.03 -8.48 13.38
CA GLY A 106 -0.75 -7.65 14.56
C GLY A 106 -1.61 -6.40 14.62
N SER A 107 -1.05 -5.30 15.10
CA SER A 107 -1.78 -4.05 15.31
C SER A 107 -2.28 -3.44 14.01
N SER A 108 -3.48 -2.84 14.05
CA SER A 108 -4.01 -2.08 12.92
C SER A 108 -3.20 -0.79 12.72
N ARG A 109 -2.34 -0.76 11.71
CA ARG A 109 -1.48 0.40 11.38
C ARG A 109 -1.59 0.72 9.90
N GLU A 110 -2.19 1.83 9.58
CA GLU A 110 -2.24 2.33 8.20
C GLU A 110 -0.83 2.67 7.66
N HIS A 111 0.09 3.10 8.55
CA HIS A 111 1.49 3.37 8.17
C HIS A 111 2.19 2.17 7.54
N ALA A 112 1.78 0.94 7.90
CA ALA A 112 2.27 -0.28 7.27
C ALA A 112 1.80 -0.44 5.80
N ALA A 113 0.89 0.41 5.33
CA ALA A 113 0.53 0.53 3.91
C ALA A 113 1.04 1.86 3.33
N LEU A 114 0.94 2.98 4.07
CA LEU A 114 1.34 4.30 3.59
C LEU A 114 2.85 4.45 3.38
N ALA A 115 3.68 3.84 4.24
CA ALA A 115 5.13 3.87 4.08
C ALA A 115 5.59 3.08 2.83
N PRO A 116 5.13 1.83 2.59
CA PRO A 116 5.34 1.15 1.32
C PRO A 116 4.83 1.94 0.10
N LEU A 117 3.62 2.51 0.16
CA LEU A 117 3.09 3.36 -0.90
C LEU A 117 4.06 4.49 -1.27
N TYR A 118 4.53 5.23 -0.27
CA TYR A 118 5.48 6.33 -0.46
C TYR A 118 6.81 5.87 -1.07
N LEU A 119 7.22 4.63 -0.79
CA LEU A 119 8.41 4.01 -1.39
C LEU A 119 8.17 3.41 -2.79
N GLY A 120 6.97 3.59 -3.35
CA GLY A 120 6.66 3.16 -4.71
C GLY A 120 6.17 1.72 -4.84
N ILE A 121 5.74 1.09 -3.73
CA ILE A 121 5.15 -0.25 -3.80
C ILE A 121 3.79 -0.19 -4.50
N LYS A 122 3.65 -0.95 -5.60
CA LYS A 122 2.42 -1.03 -6.42
C LYS A 122 1.55 -2.23 -6.08
N ALA A 123 2.17 -3.34 -5.71
CA ALA A 123 1.46 -4.56 -5.35
C ALA A 123 2.20 -5.31 -4.23
N VAL A 124 1.45 -6.09 -3.49
CA VAL A 124 1.96 -7.06 -2.51
C VAL A 124 1.40 -8.43 -2.88
N LEU A 125 2.26 -9.39 -3.18
CA LEU A 125 1.92 -10.75 -3.57
C LEU A 125 2.33 -11.73 -2.47
N VAL A 126 1.35 -12.42 -1.88
CA VAL A 126 1.58 -13.27 -0.71
C VAL A 126 0.80 -14.59 -0.78
N LYS A 127 1.13 -15.53 0.10
CA LYS A 127 0.30 -16.75 0.28
C LYS A 127 -1.04 -16.40 0.93
N SER A 128 -1.03 -15.57 1.99
CA SER A 128 -2.26 -15.07 2.61
C SER A 128 -2.03 -13.77 3.38
N PHE A 129 -3.09 -12.96 3.54
CA PHE A 129 -3.07 -11.70 4.28
C PHE A 129 -3.78 -11.79 5.62
N ALA A 130 -3.29 -11.03 6.60
CA ALA A 130 -4.11 -10.61 7.72
C ALA A 130 -5.19 -9.62 7.24
N ARG A 131 -6.44 -9.85 7.63
CA ARG A 131 -7.64 -9.15 7.12
C ARG A 131 -7.53 -7.63 7.15
N ILE A 132 -7.11 -7.06 8.29
CA ILE A 132 -7.04 -5.60 8.46
C ILE A 132 -5.96 -5.00 7.57
N HIS A 133 -4.81 -5.65 7.47
CA HIS A 133 -3.71 -5.15 6.64
C HIS A 133 -4.06 -5.15 5.15
N ARG A 134 -4.74 -6.21 4.68
CA ARG A 134 -5.27 -6.24 3.30
C ARG A 134 -6.19 -5.05 3.02
N ALA A 135 -7.09 -4.72 3.96
CA ALA A 135 -7.95 -3.55 3.81
C ALA A 135 -7.15 -2.23 3.78
N ASN A 136 -6.09 -2.11 4.58
CA ASN A 136 -5.22 -0.94 4.57
C ASN A 136 -4.45 -0.80 3.24
N LEU A 137 -3.99 -1.90 2.65
CA LEU A 137 -3.36 -1.89 1.31
C LEU A 137 -4.34 -1.37 0.26
N ILE A 138 -5.58 -1.87 0.24
CA ILE A 138 -6.64 -1.41 -0.67
C ILE A 138 -6.89 0.08 -0.49
N ASN A 139 -7.05 0.54 0.76
CA ASN A 139 -7.29 1.95 1.05
C ASN A 139 -6.12 2.85 0.64
N ALA A 140 -4.90 2.33 0.63
CA ALA A 140 -3.71 3.02 0.15
C ALA A 140 -3.51 2.93 -1.37
N GLY A 141 -4.34 2.18 -2.11
CA GLY A 141 -4.17 1.98 -3.55
C GLY A 141 -3.09 0.96 -3.93
N ILE A 142 -2.63 0.13 -2.98
CA ILE A 142 -1.69 -0.96 -3.24
C ILE A 142 -2.47 -2.24 -3.54
N LEU A 143 -2.17 -2.88 -4.67
CA LEU A 143 -2.87 -4.07 -5.14
C LEU A 143 -2.53 -5.29 -4.27
N PRO A 144 -3.49 -5.90 -3.55
CA PRO A 144 -3.25 -7.08 -2.73
C PRO A 144 -3.51 -8.35 -3.56
N LEU A 145 -2.47 -9.13 -3.80
CA LEU A 145 -2.50 -10.36 -4.59
C LEU A 145 -2.19 -11.57 -3.72
N THR A 146 -2.87 -12.70 -3.98
CA THR A 146 -2.53 -13.98 -3.37
C THR A 146 -2.23 -15.02 -4.43
N PHE A 147 -1.29 -15.93 -4.13
CA PHE A 147 -0.99 -17.06 -5.01
C PHE A 147 -2.19 -18.00 -5.10
N VAL A 148 -2.53 -18.46 -6.32
CA VAL A 148 -3.47 -19.59 -6.52
C VAL A 148 -2.82 -20.88 -6.02
N ASN A 149 -1.55 -21.08 -6.34
CA ASN A 149 -0.75 -22.17 -5.82
C ASN A 149 0.39 -21.61 -4.96
N GLU A 150 0.35 -21.87 -3.65
CA GLU A 150 1.35 -21.37 -2.71
C GLU A 150 2.79 -21.79 -3.03
N ALA A 151 2.99 -22.91 -3.73
CA ALA A 151 4.32 -23.35 -4.16
C ALA A 151 4.97 -22.40 -5.17
N ASP A 152 4.19 -21.58 -5.87
CA ASP A 152 4.72 -20.57 -6.79
C ASP A 152 5.51 -19.46 -6.08
N TYR A 153 5.29 -19.26 -4.78
CA TYR A 153 6.11 -18.38 -3.96
C TYR A 153 7.61 -18.72 -4.07
N ASP A 154 7.97 -20.00 -4.12
CA ASP A 154 9.37 -20.43 -4.17
C ASP A 154 10.03 -20.11 -5.53
N SER A 155 9.24 -19.89 -6.57
CA SER A 155 9.72 -19.58 -7.92
C SER A 155 10.03 -18.11 -8.17
N ILE A 156 9.79 -17.24 -7.19
CA ILE A 156 10.11 -15.82 -7.28
C ILE A 156 11.28 -15.50 -6.36
N SER A 157 12.22 -14.71 -6.83
CA SER A 157 13.36 -14.21 -6.06
C SER A 157 13.31 -12.69 -5.94
N GLN A 158 13.93 -12.15 -4.87
CA GLN A 158 14.16 -10.72 -4.78
C GLN A 158 15.05 -10.27 -5.93
N GLY A 159 14.64 -9.21 -6.62
CA GLY A 159 15.29 -8.71 -7.82
C GLY A 159 14.68 -9.22 -9.13
N ASP A 160 13.75 -10.19 -9.09
CA ASP A 160 13.02 -10.60 -10.28
C ASP A 160 12.14 -9.47 -10.81
N GLU A 161 11.96 -9.44 -12.13
CA GLU A 161 11.05 -8.50 -12.81
C GLU A 161 9.69 -9.17 -13.03
N LEU A 162 8.64 -8.57 -12.48
CA LEU A 162 7.27 -9.10 -12.57
C LEU A 162 6.38 -8.15 -13.36
N VAL A 163 5.48 -8.72 -14.17
CA VAL A 163 4.51 -7.99 -14.96
C VAL A 163 3.10 -8.49 -14.72
N LEU A 164 2.18 -7.55 -14.53
CA LEU A 164 0.74 -7.77 -14.62
C LEU A 164 0.23 -6.91 -15.79
N ASP A 165 0.03 -7.55 -16.93
CA ASP A 165 -0.51 -6.88 -18.10
C ASP A 165 -2.01 -6.65 -17.98
N ASN A 166 -2.49 -5.51 -18.49
CA ASN A 166 -3.91 -5.14 -18.54
C ASN A 166 -4.64 -5.22 -17.19
N VAL A 167 -3.91 -5.09 -16.08
CA VAL A 167 -4.44 -5.30 -14.71
C VAL A 167 -5.65 -4.40 -14.43
N ARG A 168 -5.65 -3.17 -14.95
CA ARG A 168 -6.77 -2.25 -14.81
C ARG A 168 -8.03 -2.78 -15.49
N ALA A 169 -7.92 -3.17 -16.76
CA ALA A 169 -9.04 -3.68 -17.55
C ALA A 169 -9.60 -4.98 -16.95
N GLU A 170 -8.74 -5.87 -16.47
CA GLU A 170 -9.14 -7.12 -15.81
C GLU A 170 -9.95 -6.85 -14.51
N ILE A 171 -9.49 -5.91 -13.70
CA ILE A 171 -10.20 -5.51 -12.48
C ILE A 171 -11.51 -4.79 -12.82
N GLU A 172 -11.55 -3.90 -13.82
CA GLU A 172 -12.77 -3.25 -14.30
C GLU A 172 -13.82 -4.26 -14.77
N ALA A 173 -13.38 -5.30 -15.49
CA ALA A 173 -14.24 -6.41 -15.92
C ALA A 173 -14.75 -7.29 -14.76
N GLY A 174 -14.18 -7.15 -13.55
CA GLY A 174 -14.55 -7.94 -12.37
C GLY A 174 -13.84 -9.29 -12.28
N ASN A 175 -12.78 -9.49 -13.05
CA ASN A 175 -11.98 -10.70 -12.97
C ASN A 175 -11.18 -10.72 -11.67
N SER A 176 -11.32 -11.80 -10.90
CA SER A 176 -10.58 -11.99 -9.65
C SER A 176 -9.28 -12.76 -9.85
N GLN A 177 -9.18 -13.56 -10.90
CA GLN A 177 -7.97 -14.30 -11.24
C GLN A 177 -7.18 -13.54 -12.30
N LEU A 178 -5.92 -13.25 -11.98
CA LEU A 178 -4.97 -12.55 -12.83
C LEU A 178 -3.74 -13.43 -13.07
N THR A 179 -2.88 -13.03 -14.00
CA THR A 179 -1.59 -13.70 -14.23
C THR A 179 -0.45 -12.72 -14.01
N VAL A 180 0.50 -13.09 -13.17
CA VAL A 180 1.80 -12.43 -13.04
C VAL A 180 2.79 -13.17 -13.91
N VAL A 181 3.48 -12.45 -14.79
CA VAL A 181 4.59 -13.01 -15.57
C VAL A 181 5.90 -12.61 -14.91
N ASN A 182 6.68 -13.58 -14.49
CA ASN A 182 8.07 -13.37 -14.06
C ASN A 182 8.96 -13.29 -15.32
N LYS A 183 9.30 -12.08 -15.75
CA LYS A 183 10.15 -11.86 -16.94
C LYS A 183 11.55 -12.45 -16.80
N THR A 184 12.08 -12.50 -15.58
CA THR A 184 13.42 -13.02 -15.31
C THR A 184 13.50 -14.52 -15.60
N THR A 185 12.44 -15.28 -15.28
CA THR A 185 12.41 -16.73 -15.43
C THR A 185 11.53 -17.20 -16.58
N GLY A 186 10.68 -16.34 -17.14
CA GLY A 186 9.68 -16.69 -18.15
C GLY A 186 8.45 -17.40 -17.58
N LYS A 187 8.31 -17.51 -16.26
CA LYS A 187 7.22 -18.27 -15.64
C LYS A 187 5.96 -17.41 -15.50
N GLU A 188 4.82 -17.97 -15.89
CA GLU A 188 3.49 -17.45 -15.62
C GLU A 188 2.98 -17.97 -14.28
N ILE A 189 2.45 -17.08 -13.45
CA ILE A 189 2.03 -17.35 -12.08
C ILE A 189 0.59 -16.88 -11.91
N PRO A 190 -0.37 -17.79 -11.77
CA PRO A 190 -1.75 -17.43 -11.49
C PRO A 190 -1.88 -16.85 -10.08
N VAL A 191 -2.58 -15.72 -9.97
CA VAL A 191 -2.82 -15.02 -8.70
C VAL A 191 -4.27 -14.62 -8.58
N LEU A 192 -4.73 -14.39 -7.35
CA LEU A 192 -6.06 -13.89 -7.04
C LEU A 192 -5.99 -12.44 -6.54
N CYS A 193 -6.88 -11.63 -7.05
CA CYS A 193 -7.18 -10.27 -6.60
C CYS A 193 -8.66 -10.17 -6.27
N GLU A 194 -9.06 -10.63 -5.09
CA GLU A 194 -10.45 -10.66 -4.67
C GLU A 194 -10.93 -9.28 -4.21
N LEU A 195 -11.45 -8.49 -5.12
CA LEU A 195 -12.04 -7.19 -4.85
C LEU A 195 -13.55 -7.25 -5.03
N SER A 196 -14.30 -6.74 -4.06
CA SER A 196 -15.75 -6.61 -4.15
C SER A 196 -16.13 -5.17 -4.46
N GLY A 197 -17.22 -4.93 -5.21
CA GLY A 197 -17.87 -3.64 -5.43
C GLY A 197 -17.00 -2.42 -5.09
N ARG A 198 -17.30 -1.80 -3.94
CA ARG A 198 -16.58 -0.59 -3.48
C ARG A 198 -15.05 -0.73 -3.39
N THR A 199 -14.53 -1.89 -3.01
CA THR A 199 -13.06 -2.07 -2.89
C THR A 199 -12.37 -2.07 -4.25
N LYS A 200 -13.06 -2.53 -5.29
CA LYS A 200 -12.64 -2.42 -6.68
C LYS A 200 -12.51 -0.95 -7.08
N ASP A 201 -13.57 -0.16 -6.84
CA ASP A 201 -13.59 1.25 -7.21
C ASP A 201 -12.51 2.05 -6.47
N ILE A 202 -12.23 1.73 -5.19
CA ILE A 202 -11.14 2.33 -4.41
C ILE A 202 -9.78 2.05 -5.06
N ILE A 203 -9.50 0.81 -5.44
CA ILE A 203 -8.22 0.44 -6.10
C ILE A 203 -8.09 1.14 -7.45
N LEU A 204 -9.15 1.17 -8.26
CA LEU A 204 -9.15 1.82 -9.57
C LEU A 204 -8.89 3.32 -9.48
N ALA A 205 -9.43 3.97 -8.44
CA ALA A 205 -9.22 5.39 -8.18
C ALA A 205 -7.80 5.72 -7.65
N GLY A 206 -7.04 4.72 -7.20
CA GLY A 206 -5.70 4.91 -6.60
C GLY A 206 -5.71 5.00 -5.08
N GLY A 207 -6.85 4.72 -4.43
CA GLY A 207 -6.99 4.69 -2.98
C GLY A 207 -8.28 5.34 -2.48
N LEU A 208 -8.53 5.18 -1.20
CA LEU A 208 -9.78 5.64 -0.57
C LEU A 208 -9.98 7.15 -0.65
N LEU A 209 -8.91 7.93 -0.50
CA LEU A 209 -9.01 9.39 -0.52
C LEU A 209 -9.37 9.90 -1.91
N ASP A 210 -8.75 9.38 -2.97
CA ASP A 210 -9.06 9.78 -4.34
C ASP A 210 -10.46 9.31 -4.76
N TYR A 211 -10.83 8.06 -4.41
CA TYR A 211 -12.19 7.57 -4.58
C TYR A 211 -13.23 8.52 -3.92
N THR A 212 -12.97 8.96 -2.67
CA THR A 212 -13.88 9.86 -1.95
C THR A 212 -13.93 11.24 -2.61
N ARG A 213 -12.78 11.76 -3.05
CA ARG A 213 -12.69 13.07 -3.73
C ARG A 213 -13.48 13.06 -5.05
N GLU A 214 -13.42 11.96 -5.81
CA GLU A 214 -14.20 11.81 -7.04
C GLU A 214 -15.69 11.73 -6.77
N ALA A 215 -16.11 11.02 -5.73
CA ALA A 215 -17.52 10.89 -5.35
C ALA A 215 -18.14 12.20 -4.80
N MET A 216 -17.31 13.19 -4.44
CA MET A 216 -17.78 14.51 -3.93
C MET A 216 -17.82 15.59 -5.03
N LYS A 217 -17.40 15.28 -6.25
CA LYS A 217 -17.52 16.17 -7.43
C LYS A 217 -18.89 16.04 -8.07
#